data_5e7e986a22812c478d70b914cd47505a
#
_entry.id   5e7e986a22812c478d70b914cd47505a
#
_cell.length_a   1.000
_cell.length_b   1.000
_cell.length_c   1.000
_cell.angle_alpha   90.00
_cell.angle_beta   90.00
_cell.angle_gamma   90.00
#
_symmetry.space_group_name_H-M   'P 1'
#
loop_
_entity.id
_entity.type
_entity.pdbx_description
1 polymer ?
#
loop_
_entity_poly.entity_id
_entity_poly.type
_entity_poly.pdbx_seq_one_letter_code
_entity_poly.pdbx_strand_id
1 'polypeptide(L)'
;MAVVRQRNMRGKPQAQPDFLTVINLNACVPANHPLRAIKRRVDAVLKKLSPLFDELYADEGRNSIPPEQLLKARVLTALYSVRSERLFCEQLGYNLLWLWFLDREFREGSFDHSIFAKNYERVLSADVARLFFAEVYDLSRQEGWTSDAHFTADGTLIESWASLKSFVRKDGADAQKVQAAKDEDPGNPRVDFRGEKRRNDTHQSTTDPESVLYRKANGQAARLCFGGHVLMENRHGLCADFAIHNPITQSEPAMALQQMDAHAELHEGVASQTLGADKGYHRKDFVSGCRERAIAPHVTCKEGIKVTGLDARTTTQSGYQTSQRLRKRVEEIFGWMKTVGGLRRSRYRGQERTQAWGHFVAGTYNLLRMARLELATAN
;
A
#
# COMPACT_ATOMS: atom_id res chain seq x y z
N MET A 1 -18.80 69.04 -7.01
CA MET A 1 -18.95 67.79 -6.23
C MET A 1 -18.77 66.59 -7.15
N ALA A 2 -17.62 65.90 -7.06
CA ALA A 2 -17.34 64.75 -7.87
C ALA A 2 -17.95 63.51 -7.16
N VAL A 3 -18.90 62.87 -7.84
CA VAL A 3 -19.48 61.60 -7.35
C VAL A 3 -18.45 60.49 -7.53
N VAL A 4 -17.84 60.05 -6.42
CA VAL A 4 -16.97 58.85 -6.38
C VAL A 4 -17.87 57.65 -6.61
N ARG A 5 -17.86 57.10 -7.83
CA ARG A 5 -18.47 55.78 -8.10
C ARG A 5 -17.68 54.72 -7.34
N GLN A 6 -18.22 54.20 -6.23
CA GLN A 6 -17.75 52.97 -5.60
C GLN A 6 -17.76 51.85 -6.65
N ARG A 7 -16.58 51.42 -7.09
CA ARG A 7 -16.44 50.20 -7.92
C ARG A 7 -16.79 49.02 -7.06
N ASN A 8 -17.95 48.43 -7.30
CA ASN A 8 -18.33 47.16 -6.67
C ASN A 8 -17.41 46.05 -7.19
N MET A 9 -16.47 45.60 -6.35
CA MET A 9 -15.48 44.57 -6.67
C MET A 9 -16.08 43.18 -6.66
N ARG A 10 -17.35 43.01 -6.32
CA ARG A 10 -18.04 41.73 -6.31
C ARG A 10 -18.21 41.20 -7.73
N GLY A 11 -17.61 40.00 -8.03
CA GLY A 11 -17.87 39.28 -9.28
C GLY A 11 -19.36 38.96 -9.43
N LYS A 12 -19.87 39.08 -10.63
CA LYS A 12 -21.25 38.69 -10.96
C LYS A 12 -21.27 37.22 -11.36
N PRO A 13 -22.21 36.38 -10.85
CA PRO A 13 -22.40 35.04 -11.35
C PRO A 13 -22.82 35.10 -12.82
N GLN A 14 -22.14 34.36 -13.68
CA GLN A 14 -22.50 34.18 -15.09
C GLN A 14 -23.00 32.74 -15.27
N ALA A 15 -24.15 32.59 -15.91
CA ALA A 15 -24.59 31.28 -16.37
C ALA A 15 -23.62 30.79 -17.46
N GLN A 16 -23.19 29.57 -17.37
CA GLN A 16 -22.33 28.97 -18.40
C GLN A 16 -23.17 28.77 -19.66
N PRO A 17 -22.81 29.37 -20.79
CA PRO A 17 -23.54 29.13 -22.04
C PRO A 17 -23.23 27.75 -22.56
N ASP A 18 -24.20 27.11 -23.23
CA ASP A 18 -24.06 25.85 -23.96
C ASP A 18 -23.23 26.05 -25.23
N PHE A 19 -21.90 26.13 -25.10
CA PHE A 19 -20.99 26.23 -26.24
C PHE A 19 -20.26 24.91 -26.49
N LEU A 20 -20.08 24.60 -27.76
CA LEU A 20 -19.10 23.60 -28.21
C LEU A 20 -17.70 24.15 -27.92
N THR A 21 -17.03 23.56 -26.93
CA THR A 21 -15.66 23.92 -26.59
C THR A 21 -14.73 22.78 -27.01
N VAL A 22 -13.69 23.11 -27.80
CA VAL A 22 -12.59 22.16 -28.08
C VAL A 22 -11.68 22.16 -26.87
N ILE A 23 -11.62 21.02 -26.17
CA ILE A 23 -10.80 20.85 -24.96
C ILE A 23 -9.54 20.05 -25.33
N ASN A 24 -8.38 20.66 -25.09
CA ASN A 24 -7.11 19.93 -25.08
C ASN A 24 -6.78 19.55 -23.62
N LEU A 25 -7.00 18.29 -23.26
CA LEU A 25 -6.79 17.81 -21.90
C LEU A 25 -5.35 18.04 -21.42
N ASN A 26 -4.36 17.90 -22.31
CA ASN A 26 -2.97 18.15 -21.94
C ASN A 26 -2.68 19.63 -21.61
N ALA A 27 -3.37 20.56 -22.28
CA ALA A 27 -3.25 21.99 -21.99
C ALA A 27 -3.99 22.39 -20.70
N CYS A 28 -5.04 21.64 -20.30
CA CYS A 28 -5.79 21.90 -19.07
C CYS A 28 -4.98 21.57 -17.80
N VAL A 29 -3.99 20.65 -17.89
CA VAL A 29 -3.16 20.28 -16.74
C VAL A 29 -1.97 21.23 -16.64
N PRO A 30 -1.74 21.92 -15.50
CA PRO A 30 -0.59 22.82 -15.34
C PRO A 30 0.75 22.10 -15.59
N ALA A 31 1.73 22.78 -16.18
CA ALA A 31 3.03 22.20 -16.52
C ALA A 31 3.78 21.65 -15.29
N ASN A 32 3.62 22.30 -14.14
CA ASN A 32 4.23 21.92 -12.87
C ASN A 32 3.35 20.99 -12.01
N HIS A 33 2.24 20.45 -12.55
CA HIS A 33 1.36 19.59 -11.79
C HIS A 33 2.07 18.25 -11.46
N PRO A 34 2.06 17.79 -10.18
CA PRO A 34 2.80 16.58 -9.75
C PRO A 34 2.43 15.31 -10.53
N LEU A 35 1.18 15.19 -10.98
CA LEU A 35 0.75 14.05 -11.80
C LEU A 35 1.47 13.95 -13.14
N ARG A 36 2.10 15.00 -13.67
CA ARG A 36 2.87 14.91 -14.92
C ARG A 36 4.10 14.02 -14.72
N ALA A 37 4.83 14.24 -13.63
CA ALA A 37 6.00 13.41 -13.28
C ALA A 37 5.58 11.96 -12.95
N ILE A 38 4.45 11.78 -12.29
CA ILE A 38 3.90 10.46 -11.97
C ILE A 38 3.44 9.76 -13.27
N LYS A 39 2.67 10.45 -14.14
CA LYS A 39 2.19 9.87 -15.41
C LYS A 39 3.35 9.38 -16.27
N ARG A 40 4.38 10.21 -16.47
CA ARG A 40 5.57 9.85 -17.25
C ARG A 40 6.17 8.53 -16.76
N ARG A 41 6.31 8.36 -15.44
CA ARG A 41 6.87 7.14 -14.83
C ARG A 41 5.93 5.94 -14.96
N VAL A 42 4.65 6.15 -14.73
CA VAL A 42 3.63 5.09 -14.92
C VAL A 42 3.62 4.63 -16.37
N ASP A 43 3.63 5.56 -17.34
CA ASP A 43 3.65 5.22 -18.77
C ASP A 43 4.91 4.41 -19.14
N ALA A 44 6.07 4.77 -18.58
CA ALA A 44 7.31 4.01 -18.78
C ALA A 44 7.24 2.58 -18.21
N VAL A 45 6.69 2.42 -17.00
CA VAL A 45 6.48 1.11 -16.37
C VAL A 45 5.48 0.27 -17.18
N LEU A 46 4.35 0.83 -17.56
CA LEU A 46 3.32 0.13 -18.32
C LEU A 46 3.80 -0.30 -19.71
N LYS A 47 4.66 0.50 -20.32
CA LYS A 47 5.31 0.13 -21.60
C LYS A 47 6.18 -1.13 -21.45
N LYS A 48 6.90 -1.29 -20.32
CA LYS A 48 7.68 -2.50 -20.05
C LYS A 48 6.79 -3.72 -19.78
N LEU A 49 5.61 -3.51 -19.18
CA LEU A 49 4.65 -4.57 -18.89
C LEU A 49 3.75 -4.93 -20.09
N SER A 50 3.80 -4.17 -21.19
CA SER A 50 2.94 -4.40 -22.37
C SER A 50 3.03 -5.82 -22.93
N PRO A 51 4.22 -6.44 -23.07
CA PRO A 51 4.30 -7.83 -23.57
C PRO A 51 3.53 -8.82 -22.69
N LEU A 52 3.55 -8.64 -21.36
CA LEU A 52 2.76 -9.45 -20.44
C LEU A 52 1.26 -9.27 -20.69
N PHE A 53 0.81 -8.07 -20.99
CA PHE A 53 -0.60 -7.83 -21.26
C PHE A 53 -1.03 -8.51 -22.56
N ASP A 54 -0.19 -8.52 -23.57
CA ASP A 54 -0.47 -9.22 -24.84
C ASP A 54 -0.70 -10.73 -24.60
N GLU A 55 0.06 -11.35 -23.71
CA GLU A 55 -0.12 -12.76 -23.32
C GLU A 55 -1.42 -13.04 -22.54
N LEU A 56 -1.91 -12.03 -21.79
CA LEU A 56 -3.12 -12.16 -20.95
C LEU A 56 -4.42 -11.96 -21.72
N TYR A 57 -4.38 -11.52 -22.98
CA TYR A 57 -5.56 -11.27 -23.78
C TYR A 57 -5.62 -12.24 -24.97
N ALA A 58 -6.83 -12.64 -25.34
CA ALA A 58 -7.05 -13.47 -26.51
C ALA A 58 -7.00 -12.61 -27.79
N ASP A 59 -6.56 -13.23 -28.89
CA ASP A 59 -6.45 -12.57 -30.20
C ASP A 59 -7.81 -12.22 -30.81
N GLU A 60 -8.87 -12.89 -30.37
CA GLU A 60 -10.24 -12.72 -30.89
C GLU A 60 -11.22 -12.32 -29.77
N GLY A 61 -12.21 -11.50 -30.11
CA GLY A 61 -13.29 -11.11 -29.22
C GLY A 61 -13.58 -9.61 -29.22
N ARG A 62 -14.46 -9.19 -28.31
CA ARG A 62 -14.78 -7.76 -28.13
C ARG A 62 -13.63 -7.04 -27.46
N ASN A 63 -13.23 -5.90 -28.01
CA ASN A 63 -12.22 -5.03 -27.38
C ASN A 63 -12.58 -4.70 -25.92
N SER A 64 -11.65 -4.97 -25.03
CA SER A 64 -11.78 -4.62 -23.61
C SER A 64 -11.23 -3.20 -23.33
N ILE A 65 -11.46 -2.70 -22.13
CA ILE A 65 -10.72 -1.53 -21.65
C ILE A 65 -9.22 -1.90 -21.58
N PRO A 66 -8.31 -1.06 -22.11
CA PRO A 66 -6.88 -1.33 -22.05
C PRO A 66 -6.39 -1.59 -20.62
N PRO A 67 -5.56 -2.62 -20.40
CA PRO A 67 -5.00 -2.93 -19.06
C PRO A 67 -4.26 -1.75 -18.47
N GLU A 68 -3.58 -0.96 -19.27
CA GLU A 68 -2.88 0.25 -18.85
C GLU A 68 -3.83 1.25 -18.17
N GLN A 69 -5.04 1.43 -18.71
CA GLN A 69 -6.02 2.32 -18.10
C GLN A 69 -6.50 1.79 -16.74
N LEU A 70 -6.63 0.48 -16.57
CA LEU A 70 -7.03 -0.13 -15.31
C LEU A 70 -5.95 0.02 -14.23
N LEU A 71 -4.66 -0.16 -14.60
CA LEU A 71 -3.56 0.05 -13.67
C LEU A 71 -3.40 1.54 -13.32
N LYS A 72 -3.50 2.45 -14.29
CA LYS A 72 -3.55 3.90 -14.04
C LYS A 72 -4.71 4.27 -13.09
N ALA A 73 -5.86 3.64 -13.26
CA ALA A 73 -7.00 3.84 -12.36
C ALA A 73 -6.69 3.38 -10.93
N ARG A 74 -5.94 2.29 -10.73
CA ARG A 74 -5.48 1.86 -9.40
C ARG A 74 -4.52 2.89 -8.77
N VAL A 75 -3.60 3.46 -9.55
CA VAL A 75 -2.72 4.53 -9.09
C VAL A 75 -3.52 5.76 -8.64
N LEU A 76 -4.49 6.23 -9.44
CA LEU A 76 -5.36 7.33 -9.05
C LEU A 76 -6.22 7.00 -7.82
N THR A 77 -6.74 5.78 -7.75
CA THR A 77 -7.52 5.30 -6.59
C THR A 77 -6.71 5.44 -5.29
N ALA A 78 -5.42 5.07 -5.31
CA ALA A 78 -4.53 5.21 -4.17
C ALA A 78 -4.18 6.69 -3.88
N LEU A 79 -3.82 7.49 -4.90
CA LEU A 79 -3.43 8.90 -4.74
C LEU A 79 -4.53 9.78 -4.18
N TYR A 80 -5.77 9.54 -4.61
CA TYR A 80 -6.93 10.37 -4.25
C TYR A 80 -7.83 9.73 -3.18
N SER A 81 -7.37 8.66 -2.53
CA SER A 81 -8.12 7.99 -1.45
C SER A 81 -9.54 7.58 -1.86
N VAL A 82 -9.73 7.15 -3.10
CA VAL A 82 -11.06 6.81 -3.62
C VAL A 82 -11.57 5.55 -2.94
N ARG A 83 -12.74 5.62 -2.34
CA ARG A 83 -13.27 4.58 -1.45
C ARG A 83 -13.81 3.35 -2.17
N SER A 84 -14.26 3.48 -3.41
CA SER A 84 -14.85 2.38 -4.18
C SER A 84 -14.63 2.56 -5.68
N GLU A 85 -14.69 1.46 -6.41
CA GLU A 85 -14.61 1.44 -7.87
C GLU A 85 -15.78 2.16 -8.52
N ARG A 86 -16.98 2.08 -7.90
CA ARG A 86 -18.16 2.84 -8.35
C ARG A 86 -17.91 4.36 -8.27
N LEU A 87 -17.39 4.83 -7.11
CA LEU A 87 -17.06 6.25 -6.94
C LEU A 87 -15.95 6.69 -7.91
N PHE A 88 -14.95 5.82 -8.16
CA PHE A 88 -13.91 6.09 -9.16
C PHE A 88 -14.53 6.32 -10.54
N CYS A 89 -15.38 5.40 -10.99
CA CYS A 89 -16.03 5.50 -12.31
C CYS A 89 -16.97 6.70 -12.40
N GLU A 90 -17.69 7.03 -11.33
CA GLU A 90 -18.51 8.23 -11.27
C GLU A 90 -17.66 9.49 -11.48
N GLN A 91 -16.59 9.64 -10.71
CA GLN A 91 -15.68 10.79 -10.83
C GLN A 91 -14.96 10.84 -12.18
N LEU A 92 -14.57 9.70 -12.73
CA LEU A 92 -13.92 9.63 -14.05
C LEU A 92 -14.79 10.28 -15.14
N GLY A 93 -16.13 10.17 -15.05
CA GLY A 93 -17.06 10.71 -16.03
C GLY A 93 -16.98 12.24 -16.23
N TYR A 94 -16.48 12.97 -15.23
CA TYR A 94 -16.41 14.45 -15.26
C TYR A 94 -15.06 15.02 -14.84
N ASN A 95 -14.09 14.18 -14.47
CA ASN A 95 -12.77 14.64 -14.01
C ASN A 95 -11.78 14.68 -15.17
N LEU A 96 -11.58 15.85 -15.77
CA LEU A 96 -10.66 16.05 -16.89
C LEU A 96 -9.22 15.64 -16.57
N LEU A 97 -8.76 15.86 -15.34
CA LEU A 97 -7.43 15.45 -14.90
C LEU A 97 -7.26 13.92 -14.91
N TRP A 98 -8.28 13.18 -14.50
CA TRP A 98 -8.24 11.73 -14.52
C TRP A 98 -8.36 11.16 -15.93
N LEU A 99 -9.22 11.74 -16.79
CA LEU A 99 -9.29 11.40 -18.21
C LEU A 99 -7.93 11.58 -18.88
N TRP A 100 -7.27 12.73 -18.65
CA TRP A 100 -5.92 12.99 -19.14
C TRP A 100 -4.90 11.95 -18.62
N PHE A 101 -4.96 11.59 -17.34
CA PHE A 101 -4.03 10.63 -16.74
C PHE A 101 -4.21 9.22 -17.31
N LEU A 102 -5.45 8.81 -17.62
CA LEU A 102 -5.79 7.53 -18.21
C LEU A 102 -5.61 7.49 -19.75
N ASP A 103 -5.23 8.59 -20.39
CA ASP A 103 -5.22 8.72 -21.87
C ASP A 103 -6.58 8.41 -22.49
N ARG A 104 -7.68 8.86 -21.85
CA ARG A 104 -9.04 8.70 -22.35
C ARG A 104 -9.54 9.98 -22.96
N GLU A 105 -10.26 9.86 -24.07
CA GLU A 105 -10.97 10.99 -24.65
C GLU A 105 -12.17 11.38 -23.79
N PHE A 106 -12.49 12.66 -23.78
CA PHE A 106 -13.67 13.16 -23.05
C PHE A 106 -14.96 12.47 -23.52
N ARG A 107 -15.07 12.19 -24.83
CA ARG A 107 -16.24 11.50 -25.43
C ARG A 107 -16.43 10.06 -24.97
N GLU A 108 -15.35 9.38 -24.59
CA GLU A 108 -15.40 8.02 -24.07
C GLU A 108 -16.04 7.97 -22.68
N GLY A 109 -15.99 9.07 -21.94
CA GLY A 109 -16.52 9.17 -20.60
C GLY A 109 -15.92 8.13 -19.64
N SER A 110 -16.73 7.70 -18.70
CA SER A 110 -16.35 6.63 -17.75
C SER A 110 -16.62 5.24 -18.33
N PHE A 111 -16.12 4.23 -17.65
CA PHE A 111 -16.46 2.82 -17.88
C PHE A 111 -17.22 2.26 -16.67
N ASP A 112 -17.90 1.12 -16.88
CA ASP A 112 -18.66 0.45 -15.82
C ASP A 112 -17.75 -0.10 -14.73
N HIS A 113 -18.13 0.08 -13.47
CA HIS A 113 -17.33 -0.35 -12.32
C HIS A 113 -17.11 -1.87 -12.24
N SER A 114 -18.00 -2.68 -12.84
CA SER A 114 -17.86 -4.14 -12.90
C SER A 114 -16.61 -4.59 -13.67
N ILE A 115 -16.04 -3.71 -14.50
CA ILE A 115 -14.81 -3.99 -15.26
C ILE A 115 -13.64 -4.32 -14.32
N PHE A 116 -13.54 -3.66 -13.16
CA PHE A 116 -12.51 -3.99 -12.19
C PHE A 116 -12.64 -5.42 -11.66
N ALA A 117 -13.86 -5.86 -11.33
CA ALA A 117 -14.09 -7.22 -10.87
C ALA A 117 -13.86 -8.26 -11.98
N LYS A 118 -14.31 -7.97 -13.20
CA LYS A 118 -14.12 -8.87 -14.36
C LYS A 118 -12.66 -9.03 -14.78
N ASN A 119 -11.83 -8.02 -14.56
CA ASN A 119 -10.40 -8.06 -14.91
C ASN A 119 -9.51 -8.32 -13.69
N TYR A 120 -10.09 -8.67 -12.53
CA TYR A 120 -9.30 -8.85 -11.32
C TYR A 120 -8.27 -9.97 -11.49
N GLU A 121 -8.71 -11.17 -11.87
CA GLU A 121 -7.84 -12.35 -11.99
C GLU A 121 -6.82 -12.22 -13.13
N ARG A 122 -7.08 -11.39 -14.10
CA ARG A 122 -6.25 -11.22 -15.28
C ARG A 122 -5.24 -10.08 -15.14
N VAL A 123 -5.70 -8.86 -14.88
CA VAL A 123 -4.90 -7.63 -14.95
C VAL A 123 -4.62 -7.02 -13.58
N LEU A 124 -5.44 -7.34 -12.59
CA LEU A 124 -5.33 -6.77 -11.23
C LEU A 124 -4.95 -7.85 -10.21
N SER A 125 -4.46 -9.00 -10.69
CA SER A 125 -3.97 -10.12 -9.87
C SER A 125 -2.78 -9.72 -8.99
N ALA A 126 -2.45 -10.58 -8.04
CA ALA A 126 -1.30 -10.38 -7.16
C ALA A 126 0.02 -10.33 -7.94
N ASP A 127 0.16 -11.15 -8.99
CA ASP A 127 1.36 -11.19 -9.82
C ASP A 127 1.56 -9.90 -10.62
N VAL A 128 0.51 -9.42 -11.30
CA VAL A 128 0.59 -8.14 -12.04
C VAL A 128 0.87 -6.98 -11.10
N ALA A 129 0.23 -6.95 -9.92
CA ALA A 129 0.48 -5.92 -8.92
C ALA A 129 1.92 -5.95 -8.40
N ARG A 130 2.47 -7.15 -8.18
CA ARG A 130 3.86 -7.35 -7.77
C ARG A 130 4.84 -6.88 -8.86
N LEU A 131 4.62 -7.25 -10.11
CA LEU A 131 5.45 -6.82 -11.23
C LEU A 131 5.38 -5.31 -11.43
N PHE A 132 4.18 -4.71 -11.35
CA PHE A 132 4.04 -3.24 -11.40
C PHE A 132 4.86 -2.56 -10.30
N PHE A 133 4.78 -3.05 -9.07
CA PHE A 133 5.54 -2.51 -7.94
C PHE A 133 7.06 -2.67 -8.17
N ALA A 134 7.51 -3.85 -8.60
CA ALA A 134 8.92 -4.13 -8.89
C ALA A 134 9.47 -3.19 -9.98
N GLU A 135 8.74 -3.02 -11.09
CA GLU A 135 9.14 -2.11 -12.17
C GLU A 135 9.19 -0.63 -11.73
N VAL A 136 8.28 -0.21 -10.83
CA VAL A 136 8.34 1.14 -10.24
C VAL A 136 9.59 1.29 -9.37
N TYR A 137 9.96 0.27 -8.59
CA TYR A 137 11.17 0.31 -7.78
C TYR A 137 12.43 0.28 -8.66
N ASP A 138 12.47 -0.56 -9.69
CA ASP A 138 13.58 -0.61 -10.64
C ASP A 138 13.77 0.72 -11.39
N LEU A 139 12.67 1.38 -11.75
CA LEU A 139 12.74 2.72 -12.31
C LEU A 139 13.40 3.71 -11.33
N SER A 140 13.10 3.59 -10.04
CA SER A 140 13.74 4.44 -9.02
C SER A 140 15.24 4.20 -8.90
N ARG A 141 15.71 2.96 -9.12
CA ARG A 141 17.14 2.61 -9.21
C ARG A 141 17.78 3.23 -10.43
N GLN A 142 17.15 3.07 -11.61
CA GLN A 142 17.64 3.63 -12.87
C GLN A 142 17.73 5.16 -12.85
N GLU A 143 16.79 5.83 -12.17
CA GLU A 143 16.81 7.28 -11.96
C GLU A 143 17.79 7.72 -10.82
N GLY A 144 18.47 6.80 -10.15
CA GLY A 144 19.45 7.07 -9.10
C GLY A 144 18.85 7.48 -7.75
N TRP A 145 17.57 7.17 -7.50
CA TRP A 145 16.89 7.50 -6.24
C TRP A 145 17.15 6.50 -5.12
N THR A 146 17.77 5.35 -5.38
CA THR A 146 18.10 4.36 -4.35
C THR A 146 19.60 4.14 -4.26
N SER A 147 20.09 3.72 -3.10
CA SER A 147 21.48 3.26 -2.90
C SER A 147 21.56 1.73 -2.83
N ASP A 148 20.45 1.05 -2.55
CA ASP A 148 20.31 -0.40 -2.32
C ASP A 148 21.29 -0.99 -1.28
N ALA A 149 21.97 -0.12 -0.51
CA ALA A 149 22.97 -0.51 0.47
C ALA A 149 22.44 -0.53 1.90
N HIS A 150 21.51 0.35 2.21
CA HIS A 150 21.04 0.58 3.57
C HIS A 150 19.53 0.54 3.66
N PHE A 151 19.00 -0.44 4.41
CA PHE A 151 17.57 -0.67 4.53
C PHE A 151 17.08 -0.54 5.97
N THR A 152 15.77 -0.39 6.10
CA THR A 152 15.03 -0.48 7.36
C THR A 152 13.84 -1.40 7.15
N ALA A 153 13.63 -2.32 8.10
CA ALA A 153 12.46 -3.17 8.15
C ALA A 153 11.58 -2.84 9.35
N ASP A 154 10.27 -2.80 9.13
CA ASP A 154 9.29 -2.61 10.20
C ASP A 154 7.94 -3.21 9.81
N GLY A 155 7.14 -3.56 10.83
CA GLY A 155 5.84 -4.17 10.69
C GLY A 155 4.69 -3.30 11.19
N THR A 156 3.54 -3.50 10.60
CA THR A 156 2.29 -2.84 11.00
C THR A 156 1.12 -3.81 10.89
N LEU A 157 -0.02 -3.47 11.52
CA LEU A 157 -1.26 -4.22 11.36
C LEU A 157 -2.17 -3.54 10.34
N ILE A 158 -2.80 -4.35 9.51
CA ILE A 158 -3.82 -3.95 8.54
C ILE A 158 -5.11 -4.65 8.92
N GLU A 159 -6.15 -3.89 9.28
CA GLU A 159 -7.44 -4.46 9.64
C GLU A 159 -8.04 -5.17 8.42
N SER A 160 -8.62 -6.35 8.62
CA SER A 160 -9.33 -7.04 7.55
C SER A 160 -10.68 -6.39 7.25
N TRP A 161 -11.27 -6.76 6.12
CA TRP A 161 -12.65 -6.37 5.79
C TRP A 161 -13.66 -6.92 6.78
N ALA A 162 -13.38 -8.08 7.36
CA ALA A 162 -14.27 -8.78 8.27
C ALA A 162 -14.54 -8.01 9.56
N SER A 163 -15.75 -8.12 10.08
CA SER A 163 -16.10 -7.63 11.40
C SER A 163 -15.95 -8.73 12.45
N LEU A 164 -15.78 -8.36 13.72
CA LEU A 164 -15.75 -9.31 14.82
C LEU A 164 -17.03 -10.15 14.97
N LYS A 165 -18.16 -9.70 14.37
CA LYS A 165 -19.40 -10.49 14.34
C LYS A 165 -19.28 -11.75 13.50
N SER A 166 -18.40 -11.75 12.48
CA SER A 166 -18.14 -12.92 11.64
C SER A 166 -17.17 -13.92 12.25
N PHE A 167 -16.56 -13.60 13.41
CA PHE A 167 -15.60 -14.46 14.08
C PHE A 167 -16.34 -15.45 15.00
N VAL A 168 -16.63 -16.61 14.43
CA VAL A 168 -17.48 -17.68 15.03
C VAL A 168 -16.67 -18.94 15.26
N ARG A 169 -17.21 -19.86 16.04
CA ARG A 169 -16.58 -21.16 16.32
C ARG A 169 -16.46 -22.00 15.06
N LYS A 170 -15.33 -22.67 14.90
CA LYS A 170 -15.03 -23.57 13.78
C LYS A 170 -15.92 -24.83 13.77
N ASP A 171 -16.35 -25.27 14.95
CA ASP A 171 -17.20 -26.45 15.13
C ASP A 171 -18.70 -26.20 14.85
N GLY A 172 -19.07 -25.00 14.45
CA GLY A 172 -20.45 -24.64 14.13
C GLY A 172 -21.37 -24.48 15.36
N ALA A 173 -20.89 -24.65 16.58
CA ALA A 173 -21.71 -24.58 17.78
C ALA A 173 -22.38 -23.19 17.98
N ASP A 174 -21.82 -22.12 17.43
CA ASP A 174 -22.42 -20.79 17.46
C ASP A 174 -23.67 -20.67 16.57
N ALA A 175 -23.77 -21.44 15.49
CA ALA A 175 -24.93 -21.41 14.60
C ALA A 175 -26.18 -21.97 15.30
N GLN A 176 -26.01 -23.01 16.12
CA GLN A 176 -27.10 -23.59 16.93
C GLN A 176 -27.50 -22.67 18.08
N LYS A 177 -26.54 -21.98 18.72
CA LYS A 177 -26.80 -21.04 19.81
C LYS A 177 -27.49 -19.73 19.33
N VAL A 178 -27.16 -19.26 18.14
CA VAL A 178 -27.79 -18.06 17.54
C VAL A 178 -29.26 -18.31 17.19
N GLN A 179 -29.63 -19.53 16.81
CA GLN A 179 -31.03 -19.88 16.56
C GLN A 179 -31.86 -19.91 17.87
N ALA A 180 -31.26 -20.41 18.96
CA ALA A 180 -31.92 -20.47 20.27
C ALA A 180 -32.00 -19.12 20.99
N ALA A 181 -31.16 -18.15 20.66
CA ALA A 181 -31.03 -16.86 21.32
C ALA A 181 -31.72 -15.70 20.59
N LYS A 182 -32.45 -15.96 19.51
CA LYS A 182 -33.29 -14.95 18.84
C LYS A 182 -34.49 -14.54 19.70
N ASP A 183 -34.83 -15.33 20.74
CA ASP A 183 -35.97 -15.09 21.59
C ASP A 183 -35.64 -14.36 22.91
N GLU A 184 -34.36 -14.15 23.23
CA GLU A 184 -33.94 -13.37 24.41
C GLU A 184 -32.94 -12.30 23.97
N ASP A 185 -33.31 -11.02 23.98
CA ASP A 185 -32.47 -9.88 23.68
C ASP A 185 -31.32 -9.75 24.68
N PRO A 186 -30.11 -9.99 24.29
CA PRO A 186 -28.99 -9.80 25.18
C PRO A 186 -28.19 -8.59 24.73
N GLY A 187 -28.56 -7.43 24.99
CA GLY A 187 -27.72 -6.23 24.87
C GLY A 187 -26.29 -6.40 24.35
N ASN A 188 -25.60 -5.36 24.14
CA ASN A 188 -24.29 -5.27 23.46
C ASN A 188 -23.22 -6.21 24.08
N PRO A 189 -22.78 -7.29 23.42
CA PRO A 189 -21.85 -8.25 24.02
C PRO A 189 -20.44 -7.69 24.07
N ARG A 190 -19.99 -7.30 25.22
CA ARG A 190 -18.60 -6.96 25.51
C ARG A 190 -17.75 -8.23 25.58
N VAL A 191 -16.44 -8.05 25.60
CA VAL A 191 -15.26 -8.90 25.62
C VAL A 191 -15.42 -10.42 25.89
N ASP A 192 -16.42 -10.81 26.63
CA ASP A 192 -16.83 -12.19 26.93
C ASP A 192 -18.23 -12.44 26.34
N PHE A 193 -18.29 -12.68 25.05
CA PHE A 193 -19.53 -13.06 24.41
C PHE A 193 -19.97 -14.43 24.97
N ARG A 194 -20.93 -14.41 25.90
CA ARG A 194 -21.49 -15.60 26.56
C ARG A 194 -20.49 -16.45 27.38
N GLY A 195 -19.50 -15.80 28.01
CA GLY A 195 -18.52 -16.49 28.86
C GLY A 195 -17.44 -17.29 28.11
N GLU A 196 -17.35 -17.18 26.80
CA GLU A 196 -16.33 -17.86 25.99
C GLU A 196 -15.26 -16.91 25.48
N LYS A 197 -14.01 -17.19 25.81
CA LYS A 197 -12.88 -16.44 25.33
C LYS A 197 -12.60 -16.81 23.87
N ARG A 198 -12.82 -15.89 22.93
CA ARG A 198 -12.54 -16.09 21.50
C ARG A 198 -11.06 -16.20 21.22
N ARG A 199 -10.64 -17.26 20.52
CA ARG A 199 -9.25 -17.54 20.15
C ARG A 199 -9.16 -18.04 18.71
N ASN A 200 -8.00 -17.88 18.06
CA ASN A 200 -7.79 -18.30 16.67
C ASN A 200 -7.74 -19.84 16.49
N ASP A 201 -7.44 -20.60 17.54
CA ASP A 201 -7.51 -22.05 17.55
C ASP A 201 -8.95 -22.58 17.45
N THR A 202 -9.88 -21.92 18.14
CA THR A 202 -11.30 -22.33 18.24
C THR A 202 -12.24 -21.55 17.33
N HIS A 203 -11.86 -20.34 16.88
CA HIS A 203 -12.72 -19.45 16.11
C HIS A 203 -12.06 -19.04 14.80
N GLN A 204 -12.87 -18.71 13.79
CA GLN A 204 -12.44 -18.21 12.49
C GLN A 204 -13.49 -17.23 11.95
N SER A 205 -13.07 -16.27 11.14
CA SER A 205 -14.01 -15.39 10.46
C SER A 205 -14.68 -16.12 9.28
N THR A 206 -16.00 -16.08 9.22
CA THR A 206 -16.77 -16.58 8.06
C THR A 206 -16.68 -15.64 6.86
N THR A 207 -16.37 -14.36 7.09
CA THR A 207 -16.24 -13.35 6.03
C THR A 207 -14.86 -13.37 5.40
N ASP A 208 -13.80 -13.53 6.21
CA ASP A 208 -12.41 -13.53 5.78
C ASP A 208 -11.61 -14.55 6.62
N PRO A 209 -11.63 -15.83 6.21
CA PRO A 209 -11.04 -16.94 6.99
C PRO A 209 -9.54 -16.83 7.21
N GLU A 210 -8.81 -16.10 6.35
CA GLU A 210 -7.37 -15.91 6.46
C GLU A 210 -6.98 -14.83 7.47
N SER A 211 -7.93 -13.95 7.83
CA SER A 211 -7.69 -12.93 8.85
C SER A 211 -7.67 -13.53 10.25
N VAL A 212 -6.79 -13.03 11.09
CA VAL A 212 -6.61 -13.53 12.46
C VAL A 212 -6.93 -12.46 13.49
N LEU A 213 -7.44 -12.91 14.64
CA LEU A 213 -7.66 -12.04 15.78
C LEU A 213 -6.32 -11.73 16.45
N TYR A 214 -5.86 -10.50 16.35
CA TYR A 214 -4.55 -10.10 16.85
C TYR A 214 -4.58 -8.72 17.52
N ARG A 215 -3.63 -8.46 18.42
CA ARG A 215 -3.40 -7.16 19.07
C ARG A 215 -1.90 -6.86 19.12
N LYS A 216 -1.52 -5.64 18.81
CA LYS A 216 -0.10 -5.23 18.78
C LYS A 216 0.52 -5.16 20.19
N ALA A 217 -0.27 -4.80 21.21
CA ALA A 217 0.21 -4.66 22.60
C ALA A 217 -0.86 -5.06 23.61
N ASN A 218 -0.41 -5.41 24.82
CA ASN A 218 -1.32 -5.64 25.94
C ASN A 218 -2.13 -4.37 26.23
N GLY A 219 -3.43 -4.53 26.55
CA GLY A 219 -4.35 -3.41 26.77
C GLY A 219 -5.01 -2.83 25.51
N GLN A 220 -4.55 -3.19 24.31
CA GLN A 220 -5.23 -2.81 23.06
C GLN A 220 -6.34 -3.81 22.70
N ALA A 221 -7.38 -3.31 22.03
CA ALA A 221 -8.44 -4.15 21.50
C ALA A 221 -7.89 -5.08 20.40
N ALA A 222 -8.21 -6.38 20.49
CA ALA A 222 -7.90 -7.33 19.41
C ALA A 222 -8.82 -7.06 18.20
N ARG A 223 -8.25 -7.17 17.00
CA ARG A 223 -8.96 -6.96 15.73
C ARG A 223 -8.63 -8.10 14.76
N LEU A 224 -9.56 -8.38 13.86
CA LEU A 224 -9.28 -9.24 12.73
C LEU A 224 -8.37 -8.48 11.77
N CYS A 225 -7.17 -9.00 11.52
CA CYS A 225 -6.16 -8.29 10.76
C CYS A 225 -5.16 -9.23 10.08
N PHE A 226 -4.36 -8.64 9.21
CA PHE A 226 -3.12 -9.15 8.66
C PHE A 226 -1.94 -8.36 9.21
N GLY A 227 -0.75 -8.94 9.22
CA GLY A 227 0.51 -8.22 9.33
C GLY A 227 0.85 -7.60 7.98
N GLY A 228 1.28 -6.34 7.98
CA GLY A 228 1.88 -5.69 6.83
C GLY A 228 3.33 -5.36 7.15
N HIS A 229 4.26 -5.68 6.27
CA HIS A 229 5.69 -5.48 6.51
C HIS A 229 6.32 -4.69 5.37
N VAL A 230 7.14 -3.70 5.70
CA VAL A 230 7.83 -2.82 4.75
C VAL A 230 9.32 -3.01 4.88
N LEU A 231 9.98 -3.17 3.75
CA LEU A 231 11.40 -2.94 3.59
C LEU A 231 11.59 -1.56 2.95
N MET A 232 12.22 -0.64 3.67
CA MET A 232 12.46 0.74 3.21
C MET A 232 13.92 0.94 2.87
N GLU A 233 14.21 1.53 1.73
CA GLU A 233 15.51 2.07 1.37
C GLU A 233 15.77 3.39 2.14
N ASN A 234 16.92 3.52 2.79
CA ASN A 234 17.17 4.60 3.76
C ASN A 234 17.56 5.94 3.16
N ARG A 235 18.09 5.98 1.92
CA ARG A 235 18.60 7.22 1.31
C ARG A 235 17.47 8.23 1.07
N HIS A 236 16.40 7.78 0.43
CA HIS A 236 15.27 8.63 0.08
C HIS A 236 13.94 8.17 0.67
N GLY A 237 13.91 7.06 1.40
CA GLY A 237 12.69 6.53 2.03
C GLY A 237 11.72 5.93 1.02
N LEU A 238 12.22 5.23 0.02
CA LEU A 238 11.42 4.46 -0.93
C LEU A 238 11.07 3.09 -0.34
N CYS A 239 9.89 2.59 -0.65
CA CYS A 239 9.48 1.23 -0.30
C CYS A 239 10.16 0.26 -1.27
N ALA A 240 11.11 -0.53 -0.77
CA ALA A 240 11.83 -1.52 -1.57
C ALA A 240 11.06 -2.84 -1.69
N ASP A 241 10.32 -3.20 -0.63
CA ASP A 241 9.39 -4.33 -0.66
C ASP A 241 8.24 -4.13 0.32
N PHE A 242 7.09 -4.75 0.04
CA PHE A 242 5.91 -4.74 0.86
C PHE A 242 5.27 -6.14 0.89
N ALA A 243 5.06 -6.68 2.09
CA ALA A 243 4.49 -8.01 2.27
C ALA A 243 3.30 -7.99 3.25
N ILE A 244 2.27 -8.76 2.92
CA ILE A 244 1.16 -9.11 3.82
C ILE A 244 1.38 -10.53 4.34
N HIS A 245 1.26 -10.71 5.64
CA HIS A 245 1.48 -12.01 6.26
C HIS A 245 0.49 -12.27 7.41
N ASN A 246 0.47 -13.51 7.87
CA ASN A 246 -0.25 -13.88 9.09
C ASN A 246 0.64 -13.56 10.32
N PRO A 247 0.28 -12.58 11.16
CA PRO A 247 1.13 -12.14 12.27
C PRO A 247 1.26 -13.15 13.42
N ILE A 248 0.57 -14.30 13.36
CA ILE A 248 0.69 -15.37 14.35
C ILE A 248 1.72 -16.41 13.90
N THR A 249 1.69 -16.79 12.64
CA THR A 249 2.55 -17.85 12.09
C THR A 249 3.91 -17.33 11.61
N GLN A 250 3.99 -16.05 11.23
CA GLN A 250 5.19 -15.40 10.75
C GLN A 250 5.54 -14.20 11.62
N SER A 251 6.74 -14.23 12.20
CA SER A 251 7.23 -13.10 13.00
C SER A 251 7.79 -11.98 12.12
N GLU A 252 7.68 -10.72 12.58
CA GLU A 252 8.25 -9.57 11.88
C GLU A 252 9.76 -9.73 11.58
N PRO A 253 10.62 -10.25 12.50
CA PRO A 253 12.01 -10.53 12.19
C PRO A 253 12.24 -11.55 11.06
N ALA A 254 11.44 -12.61 10.99
CA ALA A 254 11.54 -13.59 9.92
C ALA A 254 11.10 -12.98 8.57
N MET A 255 10.03 -12.17 8.57
CA MET A 255 9.60 -11.45 7.38
C MET A 255 10.67 -10.49 6.84
N ALA A 256 11.35 -9.77 7.71
CA ALA A 256 12.42 -8.85 7.30
C ALA A 256 13.57 -9.60 6.57
N LEU A 257 13.97 -10.77 7.06
CA LEU A 257 14.99 -11.59 6.40
C LEU A 257 14.51 -12.15 5.06
N GLN A 258 13.26 -12.59 4.98
CA GLN A 258 12.66 -13.05 3.72
C GLN A 258 12.59 -11.93 2.67
N GLN A 259 12.22 -10.72 3.09
CA GLN A 259 12.21 -9.55 2.20
C GLN A 259 13.62 -9.19 1.71
N MET A 260 14.64 -9.32 2.56
CA MET A 260 16.04 -9.13 2.14
C MET A 260 16.49 -10.18 1.12
N ASP A 261 16.09 -11.44 1.30
CA ASP A 261 16.38 -12.51 0.36
C ASP A 261 15.71 -12.25 -0.99
N ALA A 262 14.40 -11.96 -0.98
CA ALA A 262 13.64 -11.64 -2.18
C ALA A 262 14.18 -10.41 -2.92
N HIS A 263 14.62 -9.39 -2.17
CA HIS A 263 15.25 -8.21 -2.76
C HIS A 263 16.58 -8.53 -3.42
N ALA A 264 17.42 -9.36 -2.80
CA ALA A 264 18.70 -9.79 -3.36
C ALA A 264 18.53 -10.67 -4.62
N GLU A 265 17.52 -11.54 -4.63
CA GLU A 265 17.18 -12.37 -5.80
C GLU A 265 16.70 -11.55 -6.99
N LEU A 266 15.87 -10.52 -6.75
CA LEU A 266 15.34 -9.66 -7.80
C LEU A 266 16.38 -8.69 -8.38
N HIS A 267 17.39 -8.34 -7.58
CA HIS A 267 18.38 -7.31 -7.91
C HIS A 267 19.80 -7.86 -7.83
N GLU A 268 20.15 -8.73 -8.76
CA GLU A 268 21.48 -9.34 -8.84
C GLU A 268 22.61 -8.31 -8.73
N GLY A 269 23.62 -8.62 -7.92
CA GLY A 269 24.80 -7.77 -7.70
C GLY A 269 24.61 -6.62 -6.71
N VAL A 270 23.46 -6.49 -6.07
CA VAL A 270 23.21 -5.52 -4.99
C VAL A 270 23.65 -6.14 -3.66
N ALA A 271 24.70 -5.56 -3.07
CA ALA A 271 25.17 -5.95 -1.73
C ALA A 271 24.56 -5.04 -0.66
N SER A 272 23.50 -5.52 -0.02
CA SER A 272 22.92 -4.83 1.15
C SER A 272 23.91 -4.83 2.30
N GLN A 273 24.24 -3.64 2.82
CA GLN A 273 25.25 -3.47 3.87
C GLN A 273 24.66 -3.47 5.27
N THR A 274 23.52 -2.81 5.47
CA THR A 274 22.90 -2.65 6.78
C THR A 274 21.40 -2.82 6.74
N LEU A 275 20.85 -3.39 7.83
CA LEU A 275 19.40 -3.48 8.05
C LEU A 275 19.05 -2.86 9.40
N GLY A 276 18.36 -1.72 9.37
CA GLY A 276 17.84 -1.02 10.53
C GLY A 276 16.53 -1.64 11.00
N ALA A 277 16.35 -1.84 12.31
CA ALA A 277 15.13 -2.35 12.89
C ALA A 277 14.92 -1.87 14.33
N ASP A 278 13.71 -1.99 14.82
CA ASP A 278 13.34 -1.59 16.18
C ASP A 278 13.83 -2.61 17.25
N LYS A 279 13.55 -2.32 18.53
CA LYS A 279 13.91 -3.21 19.65
C LYS A 279 13.17 -4.55 19.66
N GLY A 280 12.08 -4.71 18.88
CA GLY A 280 11.38 -5.98 18.69
C GLY A 280 12.26 -7.02 17.99
N TYR A 281 13.14 -6.55 17.12
CA TYR A 281 14.09 -7.37 16.35
C TYR A 281 15.39 -7.69 17.12
N HIS A 282 15.56 -7.23 18.38
CA HIS A 282 16.71 -7.54 19.21
C HIS A 282 16.64 -8.98 19.72
N ARG A 283 16.90 -9.93 18.82
CA ARG A 283 16.81 -11.38 19.00
C ARG A 283 18.00 -12.07 18.32
N LYS A 284 18.42 -13.21 18.87
CA LYS A 284 19.56 -13.98 18.36
C LYS A 284 19.33 -14.47 16.92
N ASP A 285 18.14 -15.01 16.64
CA ASP A 285 17.75 -15.53 15.32
C ASP A 285 17.84 -14.45 14.23
N PHE A 286 17.36 -13.24 14.50
CA PHE A 286 17.42 -12.14 13.55
C PHE A 286 18.87 -11.64 13.33
N VAL A 287 19.62 -11.45 14.41
CA VAL A 287 21.00 -10.98 14.31
C VAL A 287 21.90 -11.99 13.58
N SER A 288 21.77 -13.28 13.88
CA SER A 288 22.50 -14.33 13.14
C SER A 288 22.07 -14.37 11.67
N GLY A 289 20.75 -14.32 11.38
CA GLY A 289 20.25 -14.30 10.02
C GLY A 289 20.74 -13.13 9.17
N CYS A 290 20.89 -11.94 9.76
CA CYS A 290 21.55 -10.81 9.09
C CYS A 290 23.03 -11.10 8.81
N ARG A 291 23.76 -11.64 9.79
CA ARG A 291 25.20 -11.95 9.65
C ARG A 291 25.47 -13.04 8.60
N GLU A 292 24.63 -14.08 8.54
CA GLU A 292 24.68 -15.13 7.51
C GLU A 292 24.56 -14.56 6.09
N ARG A 293 23.85 -13.45 5.93
CA ARG A 293 23.67 -12.69 4.67
C ARG A 293 24.71 -11.58 4.46
N ALA A 294 25.77 -11.53 5.28
CA ALA A 294 26.76 -10.47 5.30
C ALA A 294 26.17 -9.05 5.55
N ILE A 295 24.98 -8.95 6.15
CA ILE A 295 24.30 -7.70 6.48
C ILE A 295 24.64 -7.31 7.92
N ALA A 296 24.99 -6.03 8.15
CA ALA A 296 25.18 -5.50 9.51
C ALA A 296 23.81 -5.18 10.14
N PRO A 297 23.43 -5.84 11.28
CA PRO A 297 22.17 -5.59 11.95
C PRO A 297 22.24 -4.28 12.76
N HIS A 298 21.56 -3.26 12.33
CA HIS A 298 21.43 -1.98 13.05
C HIS A 298 20.13 -1.97 13.88
N VAL A 299 20.06 -2.86 14.87
CA VAL A 299 18.88 -3.07 15.71
C VAL A 299 18.99 -2.26 17.00
N THR A 300 17.89 -1.64 17.43
CA THR A 300 17.83 -0.97 18.75
C THR A 300 17.97 -2.01 19.86
N CYS A 301 18.99 -1.88 20.71
CA CYS A 301 19.24 -2.81 21.79
C CYS A 301 18.22 -2.67 22.92
N LYS A 302 17.82 -3.81 23.50
CA LYS A 302 17.07 -3.86 24.76
C LYS A 302 18.03 -3.76 25.93
N GLU A 303 17.69 -2.95 26.92
CA GLU A 303 18.51 -2.79 28.13
C GLU A 303 18.67 -4.13 28.86
N GLY A 304 19.87 -4.40 29.36
CA GLY A 304 20.18 -5.62 30.12
C GLY A 304 20.22 -6.92 29.33
N ILE A 305 19.90 -6.89 28.02
CA ILE A 305 19.91 -8.08 27.17
C ILE A 305 21.08 -8.01 26.20
N LYS A 306 21.95 -9.04 26.24
CA LYS A 306 23.04 -9.22 25.27
C LYS A 306 22.62 -10.21 24.20
N VAL A 307 22.84 -9.87 22.93
CA VAL A 307 22.60 -10.75 21.78
C VAL A 307 23.94 -10.98 21.07
N THR A 308 24.32 -12.24 20.91
CA THR A 308 25.54 -12.62 20.19
C THR A 308 25.52 -12.06 18.76
N GLY A 309 26.61 -11.43 18.32
CA GLY A 309 26.72 -10.83 16.99
C GLY A 309 26.28 -9.36 16.90
N LEU A 310 25.75 -8.79 18.01
CA LEU A 310 25.43 -7.37 18.13
C LEU A 310 26.11 -6.83 19.39
N ASP A 311 27.25 -6.19 19.22
CA ASP A 311 28.08 -5.65 20.29
C ASP A 311 28.56 -4.22 19.97
N ALA A 312 29.46 -3.67 20.82
CA ALA A 312 30.00 -2.32 20.66
C ALA A 312 30.61 -2.08 19.28
N ARG A 313 31.20 -3.09 18.63
CA ARG A 313 31.78 -2.97 17.28
C ARG A 313 30.75 -2.58 16.23
N THR A 314 29.48 -2.91 16.45
CA THR A 314 28.37 -2.47 15.59
C THR A 314 27.74 -1.18 16.12
N THR A 315 27.42 -1.11 17.41
CA THR A 315 26.59 -0.04 17.98
C THR A 315 27.32 1.31 18.15
N THR A 316 28.65 1.31 18.19
CA THR A 316 29.46 2.54 18.28
C THR A 316 29.77 3.16 16.91
N GLN A 317 29.49 2.47 15.81
CA GLN A 317 29.72 3.01 14.47
C GLN A 317 28.77 4.17 14.14
N SER A 318 29.28 5.18 13.44
CA SER A 318 28.47 6.32 12.98
C SER A 318 27.29 5.90 12.10
N GLY A 319 27.47 4.86 11.29
CA GLY A 319 26.43 4.25 10.45
C GLY A 319 25.27 3.70 11.26
N TYR A 320 25.53 3.09 12.43
CA TYR A 320 24.48 2.61 13.32
C TYR A 320 23.58 3.74 13.80
N GLN A 321 24.16 4.84 14.30
CA GLN A 321 23.39 6.00 14.76
C GLN A 321 22.58 6.63 13.63
N THR A 322 23.17 6.71 12.44
CA THR A 322 22.48 7.19 11.24
C THR A 322 21.28 6.30 10.91
N SER A 323 21.45 4.97 10.88
CA SER A 323 20.36 4.03 10.66
C SER A 323 19.24 4.17 11.70
N GLN A 324 19.60 4.32 12.99
CA GLN A 324 18.61 4.49 14.06
C GLN A 324 17.80 5.79 13.92
N ARG A 325 18.36 6.83 13.34
CA ARG A 325 17.66 8.08 13.03
C ARG A 325 16.77 7.91 11.78
N LEU A 326 17.31 7.34 10.69
CA LEU A 326 16.63 7.22 9.42
C LEU A 326 15.49 6.21 9.45
N ARG A 327 15.61 5.13 10.26
CA ARG A 327 14.56 4.10 10.34
C ARG A 327 13.18 4.68 10.69
N LYS A 328 13.11 5.80 11.42
CA LYS A 328 11.83 6.45 11.75
C LYS A 328 11.04 6.89 10.54
N ARG A 329 11.69 7.05 9.38
CA ARG A 329 11.00 7.40 8.12
C ARG A 329 10.04 6.31 7.63
N VAL A 330 10.18 5.06 8.08
CA VAL A 330 9.23 4.00 7.74
C VAL A 330 7.81 4.34 8.21
N GLU A 331 7.70 5.13 9.29
CA GLU A 331 6.42 5.63 9.79
C GLU A 331 5.73 6.56 8.78
N GLU A 332 6.50 7.30 7.94
CA GLU A 332 5.96 8.12 6.85
C GLU A 332 5.29 7.23 5.79
N ILE A 333 5.93 6.10 5.45
CA ILE A 333 5.37 5.10 4.51
C ILE A 333 4.07 4.57 5.08
N PHE A 334 4.08 4.04 6.31
CA PHE A 334 2.88 3.50 6.95
C PHE A 334 1.78 4.55 7.11
N GLY A 335 2.14 5.77 7.51
CA GLY A 335 1.21 6.88 7.64
C GLY A 335 0.50 7.14 6.32
N TRP A 336 1.25 7.28 5.22
CA TRP A 336 0.67 7.52 3.90
C TRP A 336 -0.15 6.32 3.38
N MET A 337 0.39 5.10 3.48
CA MET A 337 -0.31 3.88 3.04
C MET A 337 -1.64 3.70 3.76
N LYS A 338 -1.69 3.96 5.06
CA LYS A 338 -2.90 3.80 5.88
C LYS A 338 -3.91 4.92 5.73
N THR A 339 -3.47 6.15 5.49
CA THR A 339 -4.37 7.30 5.36
C THR A 339 -4.77 7.51 3.90
N VAL A 340 -3.83 7.89 3.05
CA VAL A 340 -4.07 8.19 1.63
C VAL A 340 -4.29 6.91 0.84
N GLY A 341 -3.38 5.92 0.95
CA GLY A 341 -3.45 4.65 0.24
C GLY A 341 -4.59 3.71 0.66
N GLY A 342 -5.31 4.04 1.75
CA GLY A 342 -6.48 3.28 2.19
C GLY A 342 -6.20 1.91 2.79
N LEU A 343 -4.94 1.63 3.20
CA LEU A 343 -4.53 0.35 3.79
C LEU A 343 -4.69 0.28 5.33
N ARG A 344 -5.35 1.22 5.97
CA ARG A 344 -5.70 1.08 7.40
C ARG A 344 -6.59 -0.13 7.63
N ARG A 345 -7.54 -0.34 6.72
CA ARG A 345 -8.42 -1.49 6.67
C ARG A 345 -8.49 -1.98 5.23
N SER A 346 -8.22 -3.28 5.01
CA SER A 346 -8.38 -3.87 3.68
C SER A 346 -9.82 -3.73 3.21
N ARG A 347 -9.99 -3.43 1.94
CA ARG A 347 -11.29 -3.46 1.25
C ARG A 347 -11.53 -4.78 0.51
N TYR A 348 -10.56 -5.67 0.58
CA TYR A 348 -10.58 -6.97 -0.05
C TYR A 348 -10.63 -8.08 0.98
N ARG A 349 -11.11 -9.24 0.58
CA ARG A 349 -11.10 -10.47 1.38
C ARG A 349 -9.90 -11.30 0.98
N GLY A 350 -9.25 -11.90 1.97
CA GLY A 350 -8.09 -12.75 1.80
C GLY A 350 -6.76 -12.00 1.73
N GLN A 351 -5.71 -12.74 1.99
CA GLN A 351 -4.34 -12.23 2.04
C GLN A 351 -3.86 -11.80 0.65
N GLU A 352 -4.09 -12.63 -0.36
CA GLU A 352 -3.63 -12.40 -1.74
C GLU A 352 -4.17 -11.07 -2.32
N ARG A 353 -5.47 -10.83 -2.23
CA ARG A 353 -6.08 -9.59 -2.73
C ARG A 353 -5.66 -8.37 -1.93
N THR A 354 -5.44 -8.55 -0.63
CA THR A 354 -4.89 -7.48 0.23
C THR A 354 -3.44 -7.18 -0.14
N GLN A 355 -2.65 -8.21 -0.47
CA GLN A 355 -1.27 -8.08 -0.96
C GLN A 355 -1.22 -7.35 -2.30
N ALA A 356 -2.08 -7.72 -3.26
CA ALA A 356 -2.17 -7.04 -4.55
C ALA A 356 -2.44 -5.53 -4.39
N TRP A 357 -3.42 -5.18 -3.55
CA TRP A 357 -3.68 -3.77 -3.23
C TRP A 357 -2.50 -3.10 -2.55
N GLY A 358 -1.83 -3.79 -1.63
CA GLY A 358 -0.63 -3.33 -0.96
C GLY A 358 0.49 -2.96 -1.93
N HIS A 359 0.74 -3.79 -2.95
CA HIS A 359 1.73 -3.51 -4.00
C HIS A 359 1.35 -2.27 -4.83
N PHE A 360 0.07 -2.10 -5.23
CA PHE A 360 -0.35 -0.88 -5.91
C PHE A 360 -0.17 0.36 -5.06
N VAL A 361 -0.47 0.28 -3.76
CA VAL A 361 -0.30 1.40 -2.82
C VAL A 361 1.18 1.71 -2.62
N ALA A 362 2.04 0.69 -2.43
CA ALA A 362 3.49 0.86 -2.28
C ALA A 362 4.13 1.46 -3.55
N GLY A 363 3.78 0.94 -4.73
CA GLY A 363 4.23 1.50 -6.01
C GLY A 363 3.79 2.94 -6.20
N THR A 364 2.54 3.25 -5.86
CA THR A 364 2.02 4.63 -5.93
C THR A 364 2.72 5.57 -4.95
N TYR A 365 3.04 5.11 -3.74
CA TYR A 365 3.86 5.86 -2.79
C TYR A 365 5.23 6.18 -3.39
N ASN A 366 5.90 5.20 -3.99
CA ASN A 366 7.20 5.40 -4.62
C ASN A 366 7.13 6.41 -5.77
N LEU A 367 6.13 6.32 -6.63
CA LEU A 367 5.90 7.27 -7.72
C LEU A 367 5.72 8.70 -7.19
N LEU A 368 4.92 8.87 -6.14
CA LEU A 368 4.71 10.16 -5.49
C LEU A 368 6.01 10.68 -4.84
N ARG A 369 6.77 9.79 -4.19
CA ARG A 369 8.03 10.13 -3.54
C ARG A 369 9.06 10.60 -4.58
N MET A 370 9.24 9.87 -5.67
CA MET A 370 10.13 10.27 -6.78
C MET A 370 9.72 11.61 -7.39
N ALA A 371 8.43 11.84 -7.61
CA ALA A 371 7.95 13.12 -8.13
C ALA A 371 8.27 14.29 -7.19
N ARG A 372 8.18 14.10 -5.88
CA ARG A 372 8.55 15.12 -4.87
C ARG A 372 10.06 15.35 -4.82
N LEU A 373 10.87 14.29 -4.93
CA LEU A 373 12.32 14.40 -4.97
C LEU A 373 12.78 15.17 -6.22
N GLU A 374 12.22 14.88 -7.38
CA GLU A 374 12.50 15.60 -8.62
C GLU A 374 12.18 17.10 -8.50
N LEU A 375 11.04 17.45 -7.93
CA LEU A 375 10.69 18.86 -7.69
C LEU A 375 11.64 19.55 -6.69
N ALA A 376 12.12 18.82 -5.68
CA ALA A 376 13.05 19.36 -4.69
C ALA A 376 14.46 19.57 -5.26
N THR A 377 14.87 18.82 -6.29
CA THR A 377 16.17 18.99 -6.97
C THR A 377 16.14 20.03 -8.08
N ALA A 378 14.96 20.39 -8.55
CA ALA A 378 14.77 21.41 -9.61
C ALA A 378 14.68 22.84 -9.07
N ASN A 379 14.52 23.02 -7.74
CA ASN A 379 14.53 24.29 -7.02
C ASN A 379 15.88 24.49 -6.30
#